data_933b5e53ceec205f8e16d491059ec34e
#
_entry.id   933b5e53ceec205f8e16d491059ec34e
#
_cell.length_a   1.000
_cell.length_b   1.000
_cell.length_c   1.000
_cell.angle_alpha   90.00
_cell.angle_beta   90.00
_cell.angle_gamma   90.00
#
_symmetry.space_group_name_H-M   'P 1'
#
loop_
_entity.id
_entity.type
_entity.pdbx_description
1 polymer ?
#
loop_
_entity_poly.entity_id
_entity_poly.type
_entity_poly.pdbx_seq_one_letter_code
_entity_poly.pdbx_strand_id
1 'polypeptide(L)'
;MKAAYTGWTWINAKEPEEAKKQLKQSFQECKFLGYDTVENFAFIRDYYAENPQELVDMTKECGVDLVNLYGHFTFDVEEAIRIAKEQIDFVAAIGGKWYNCQNAGFGDDGPTERPTNPEMLDKMCYVANEV
;
A
#
# COMPACT_ATOMS: atom_id res chain seq x y z
N MET A 1 -3.24 -5.90 -22.54
CA MET A 1 -2.39 -5.74 -21.35
C MET A 1 -2.97 -4.59 -20.56
N LYS A 2 -3.32 -4.76 -19.29
CA LYS A 2 -3.79 -3.67 -18.44
C LYS A 2 -2.56 -3.06 -17.75
N ALA A 3 -2.44 -1.75 -17.74
CA ALA A 3 -1.41 -1.02 -17.02
C ALA A 3 -2.05 -0.40 -15.78
N ALA A 4 -1.38 -0.51 -14.64
CA ALA A 4 -1.76 0.19 -13.42
C ALA A 4 -0.82 1.37 -13.20
N TYR A 5 -1.34 2.45 -12.61
CA TYR A 5 -0.56 3.61 -12.24
C TYR A 5 -0.40 3.69 -10.73
N THR A 6 0.81 3.93 -10.27
CA THR A 6 1.11 4.08 -8.83
C THR A 6 0.93 5.53 -8.40
N GLY A 7 -0.13 5.80 -7.65
CA GLY A 7 -0.59 7.15 -7.28
C GLY A 7 0.02 7.74 -6.01
N TRP A 8 1.24 7.39 -5.61
CA TRP A 8 1.80 7.82 -4.32
C TRP A 8 2.22 9.29 -4.27
N THR A 9 2.53 9.89 -5.40
CA THR A 9 3.06 11.27 -5.48
C THR A 9 2.01 12.35 -5.20
N TRP A 10 0.74 12.00 -5.18
CA TRP A 10 -0.35 12.94 -4.95
C TRP A 10 -0.66 13.17 -3.47
N ILE A 11 -0.31 12.21 -2.60
CA ILE A 11 -0.68 12.28 -1.19
C ILE A 11 0.50 12.82 -0.39
N ASN A 12 0.42 14.08 0.01
CA ASN A 12 1.41 14.75 0.85
C ASN A 12 0.81 15.44 2.09
N ALA A 13 -0.51 15.40 2.23
CA ALA A 13 -1.21 15.95 3.36
C ALA A 13 -1.04 15.04 4.59
N LYS A 14 -0.89 15.67 5.77
CA LYS A 14 -0.80 14.96 7.05
C LYS A 14 -2.18 14.74 7.67
N GLU A 15 -3.12 15.63 7.39
CA GLU A 15 -4.49 15.55 7.93
C GLU A 15 -5.29 14.53 7.13
N PRO A 16 -5.95 13.55 7.79
CA PRO A 16 -6.64 12.45 7.11
C PRO A 16 -7.67 12.89 6.06
N GLU A 17 -8.47 13.88 6.37
CA GLU A 17 -9.50 14.38 5.44
C GLU A 17 -8.90 15.02 4.18
N GLU A 18 -7.78 15.71 4.31
CA GLU A 18 -7.09 16.28 3.16
C GLU A 18 -6.36 15.19 2.36
N ALA A 19 -5.77 14.20 3.04
CA ALA A 19 -5.16 13.05 2.38
C ALA A 19 -6.20 12.25 1.57
N LYS A 20 -7.40 12.04 2.10
CA LYS A 20 -8.52 11.41 1.38
C LYS A 20 -8.93 12.18 0.13
N LYS A 21 -8.98 13.51 0.19
CA LYS A 21 -9.27 14.36 -0.98
C LYS A 21 -8.18 14.25 -2.04
N GLN A 22 -6.92 14.28 -1.64
CA GLN A 22 -5.79 14.12 -2.55
C GLN A 22 -5.79 12.73 -3.20
N LEU A 23 -6.12 11.67 -2.44
CA LEU A 23 -6.27 10.33 -2.98
C LEU A 23 -7.39 10.27 -4.03
N LYS A 24 -8.56 10.84 -3.72
CA LYS A 24 -9.67 10.92 -4.69
C LYS A 24 -9.28 11.65 -5.96
N GLN A 25 -8.60 12.78 -5.82
CA GLN A 25 -8.08 13.55 -6.95
C GLN A 25 -7.13 12.69 -7.80
N SER A 26 -6.20 11.97 -7.17
CA SER A 26 -5.26 11.09 -7.89
C SER A 26 -5.99 10.04 -8.73
N PHE A 27 -7.04 9.44 -8.21
CA PHE A 27 -7.84 8.46 -8.94
C PHE A 27 -8.58 9.09 -10.13
N GLN A 28 -9.14 10.28 -9.95
CA GLN A 28 -9.81 11.03 -11.03
C GLN A 28 -8.82 11.41 -12.13
N GLU A 29 -7.61 11.84 -11.78
CA GLU A 29 -6.56 12.18 -12.73
C GLU A 29 -6.05 10.93 -13.48
N CYS A 30 -5.84 9.80 -12.76
CA CYS A 30 -5.50 8.53 -13.41
C CYS A 30 -6.58 8.12 -14.42
N LYS A 31 -7.85 8.22 -14.05
CA LYS A 31 -8.96 7.91 -14.96
C LYS A 31 -8.98 8.84 -16.17
N PHE A 32 -8.77 10.13 -15.96
CA PHE A 32 -8.68 11.11 -17.05
C PHE A 32 -7.54 10.79 -18.03
N LEU A 33 -6.42 10.29 -17.53
CA LEU A 33 -5.27 9.86 -18.34
C LEU A 33 -5.47 8.50 -19.03
N GLY A 34 -6.61 7.84 -18.82
CA GLY A 34 -6.96 6.57 -19.45
C GLY A 34 -6.55 5.33 -18.67
N TYR A 35 -6.18 5.44 -17.41
CA TYR A 35 -5.91 4.29 -16.54
C TYR A 35 -7.20 3.82 -15.88
N ASP A 36 -7.50 2.52 -16.02
CA ASP A 36 -8.62 1.86 -15.33
C ASP A 36 -8.19 1.17 -14.04
N THR A 37 -6.88 1.01 -13.85
CA THR A 37 -6.30 0.33 -12.68
C THR A 37 -5.25 1.21 -12.03
N VAL A 38 -5.26 1.24 -10.70
CA VAL A 38 -4.33 2.02 -9.89
C VAL A 38 -3.72 1.15 -8.80
N GLU A 39 -2.56 1.55 -8.35
CA GLU A 39 -1.86 0.99 -7.21
C GLU A 39 -1.56 2.11 -6.21
N ASN A 40 -1.36 1.76 -4.94
CA ASN A 40 -0.93 2.72 -3.93
C ASN A 40 -0.11 2.04 -2.84
N PHE A 41 0.35 2.82 -1.87
CA PHE A 41 1.06 2.31 -0.71
C PHE A 41 0.09 1.96 0.42
N ALA A 42 0.47 1.00 1.25
CA ALA A 42 -0.37 0.47 2.32
C ALA A 42 -0.69 1.49 3.42
N PHE A 43 0.04 2.64 3.49
CA PHE A 43 -0.27 3.70 4.44
C PHE A 43 -1.68 4.29 4.27
N ILE A 44 -2.31 4.15 3.09
CA ILE A 44 -3.70 4.60 2.91
C ILE A 44 -4.67 3.85 3.83
N ARG A 45 -4.31 2.65 4.29
CA ARG A 45 -5.05 1.92 5.31
C ARG A 45 -5.32 2.78 6.55
N ASP A 46 -4.38 3.59 6.96
CA ASP A 46 -4.50 4.40 8.18
C ASP A 46 -5.68 5.39 8.11
N TYR A 47 -6.13 5.72 6.89
CA TYR A 47 -7.28 6.60 6.68
C TYR A 47 -8.61 5.85 6.54
N TYR A 48 -8.58 4.54 6.25
CA TYR A 48 -9.77 3.76 5.90
C TYR A 48 -9.92 2.46 6.69
N ALA A 49 -9.04 2.18 7.67
CA ALA A 49 -9.06 0.91 8.41
C ALA A 49 -10.38 0.69 9.15
N GLU A 50 -10.98 1.77 9.68
CA GLU A 50 -12.28 1.69 10.38
C GLU A 50 -13.47 1.50 9.41
N ASN A 51 -13.34 1.94 8.17
CA ASN A 51 -14.39 1.82 7.16
C ASN A 51 -13.79 1.60 5.76
N PRO A 52 -13.31 0.39 5.44
CA PRO A 52 -12.75 0.08 4.13
C PRO A 52 -13.74 0.29 2.96
N GLN A 53 -15.06 0.20 3.24
CA GLN A 53 -16.10 0.41 2.24
C GLN A 53 -16.08 1.82 1.65
N GLU A 54 -15.68 2.82 2.44
CA GLU A 54 -15.54 4.21 1.96
C GLU A 54 -14.53 4.30 0.80
N LEU A 55 -13.40 3.58 0.90
CA LEU A 55 -12.40 3.52 -0.18
C LEU A 55 -12.94 2.78 -1.41
N VAL A 56 -13.66 1.67 -1.19
CA VAL A 56 -14.30 0.90 -2.28
C VAL A 56 -15.32 1.76 -3.04
N ASP A 57 -16.13 2.53 -2.33
CA ASP A 57 -17.13 3.40 -2.96
C ASP A 57 -16.46 4.55 -3.72
N MET A 58 -15.39 5.12 -3.17
CA MET A 58 -14.61 6.16 -3.85
C MET A 58 -13.95 5.64 -5.13
N THR A 59 -13.35 4.44 -5.13
CA THR A 59 -12.76 3.86 -6.35
C THR A 59 -13.80 3.62 -7.42
N LYS A 60 -15.00 3.13 -7.05
CA LYS A 60 -16.13 2.96 -7.97
C LYS A 60 -16.62 4.30 -8.54
N GLU A 61 -16.75 5.32 -7.69
CA GLU A 61 -17.14 6.67 -8.12
C GLU A 61 -16.14 7.25 -9.13
N CYS A 62 -14.84 7.04 -8.91
CA CYS A 62 -13.79 7.48 -9.82
C CYS A 62 -13.65 6.60 -11.06
N GLY A 63 -14.26 5.41 -11.09
CA GLY A 63 -14.19 4.47 -12.21
C GLY A 63 -12.83 3.81 -12.37
N VAL A 64 -12.13 3.54 -11.26
CA VAL A 64 -10.83 2.85 -11.22
C VAL A 64 -10.90 1.62 -10.32
N ASP A 65 -10.07 0.63 -10.60
CA ASP A 65 -9.85 -0.53 -9.74
C ASP A 65 -8.53 -0.35 -8.97
N LEU A 66 -8.56 -0.30 -7.65
CA LEU A 66 -7.36 -0.34 -6.81
C LEU A 66 -6.94 -1.80 -6.65
N VAL A 67 -5.92 -2.21 -7.40
CA VAL A 67 -5.56 -3.62 -7.55
C VAL A 67 -4.46 -4.10 -6.63
N ASN A 68 -3.63 -3.19 -6.12
CA ASN A 68 -2.45 -3.51 -5.36
C ASN A 68 -2.11 -2.44 -4.32
N LEU A 69 -1.61 -2.89 -3.16
CA LEU A 69 -0.97 -2.03 -2.19
C LEU A 69 0.47 -2.48 -1.94
N TYR A 70 1.36 -1.51 -1.82
CA TYR A 70 2.75 -1.71 -1.47
C TYR A 70 2.95 -1.49 0.03
N GLY A 71 3.29 -2.55 0.76
CA GLY A 71 3.78 -2.47 2.12
C GLY A 71 5.30 -2.58 2.18
N HIS A 72 5.84 -2.53 3.39
CA HIS A 72 7.25 -2.77 3.64
C HIS A 72 7.41 -3.56 4.94
N PHE A 73 8.44 -4.40 5.00
CA PHE A 73 8.80 -5.10 6.22
C PHE A 73 9.60 -4.16 7.14
N THR A 74 9.34 -4.27 8.43
CA THR A 74 10.19 -3.69 9.48
C THR A 74 11.32 -4.65 9.85
N PHE A 75 12.29 -4.18 10.63
CA PHE A 75 13.39 -5.03 11.10
C PHE A 75 12.97 -5.99 12.22
N ASP A 76 11.92 -5.67 12.95
CA ASP A 76 11.32 -6.57 13.94
C ASP A 76 10.40 -7.57 13.24
N VAL A 77 10.74 -8.86 13.38
CA VAL A 77 10.05 -9.94 12.67
C VAL A 77 8.61 -10.10 13.12
N GLU A 78 8.33 -10.03 14.41
CA GLU A 78 6.98 -10.20 14.96
C GLU A 78 6.09 -9.03 14.52
N GLU A 79 6.64 -7.82 14.61
CA GLU A 79 5.95 -6.62 14.17
C GLU A 79 5.74 -6.61 12.65
N ALA A 80 6.70 -7.08 11.86
CA ALA A 80 6.57 -7.21 10.41
C ALA A 80 5.43 -8.17 10.04
N ILE A 81 5.34 -9.32 10.70
CA ILE A 81 4.25 -10.30 10.49
C ILE A 81 2.90 -9.67 10.85
N ARG A 82 2.81 -9.00 11.99
CA ARG A 82 1.57 -8.35 12.44
C ARG A 82 1.09 -7.30 11.43
N ILE A 83 1.97 -6.38 11.03
CA ILE A 83 1.66 -5.31 10.08
C ILE A 83 1.27 -5.90 8.72
N ALA A 84 2.02 -6.88 8.22
CA ALA A 84 1.74 -7.49 6.93
C ALA A 84 0.36 -8.16 6.91
N LYS A 85 0.01 -8.92 7.96
CA LYS A 85 -1.33 -9.54 8.08
C LYS A 85 -2.45 -8.51 8.08
N GLU A 86 -2.32 -7.44 8.87
CA GLU A 86 -3.31 -6.36 8.89
C GLU A 86 -3.46 -5.65 7.53
N GLN A 87 -2.36 -5.48 6.81
CA GLN A 87 -2.39 -4.86 5.48
C GLN A 87 -2.98 -5.81 4.42
N ILE A 88 -2.70 -7.10 4.50
CA ILE A 88 -3.29 -8.12 3.63
C ILE A 88 -4.80 -8.22 3.87
N ASP A 89 -5.24 -8.25 5.13
CA ASP A 89 -6.66 -8.25 5.48
C ASP A 89 -7.37 -7.01 4.94
N PHE A 90 -6.73 -5.86 5.02
CA PHE A 90 -7.25 -4.62 4.44
C PHE A 90 -7.34 -4.70 2.92
N VAL A 91 -6.31 -5.21 2.23
CA VAL A 91 -6.32 -5.43 0.77
C VAL A 91 -7.50 -6.33 0.38
N ALA A 92 -7.72 -7.41 1.13
CA ALA A 92 -8.87 -8.30 0.90
C ALA A 92 -10.21 -7.57 1.12
N ALA A 93 -10.32 -6.76 2.18
CA ALA A 93 -11.53 -6.00 2.50
C ALA A 93 -11.92 -4.98 1.42
N ILE A 94 -10.94 -4.38 0.74
CA ILE A 94 -11.18 -3.43 -0.37
C ILE A 94 -11.31 -4.10 -1.74
N GLY A 95 -11.24 -5.44 -1.81
CA GLY A 95 -11.32 -6.21 -3.06
C GLY A 95 -10.04 -6.16 -3.90
N GLY A 96 -8.93 -5.76 -3.32
CA GLY A 96 -7.60 -5.81 -3.93
C GLY A 96 -7.17 -7.26 -4.18
N LYS A 97 -6.27 -7.45 -5.13
CA LYS A 97 -5.82 -8.79 -5.56
C LYS A 97 -4.39 -9.09 -5.18
N TRP A 98 -3.62 -8.06 -4.95
CA TRP A 98 -2.19 -8.16 -4.74
C TRP A 98 -1.77 -7.30 -3.57
N TYR A 99 -0.85 -7.84 -2.79
CA TYR A 99 -0.10 -7.11 -1.80
C TYR A 99 1.39 -7.30 -2.10
N ASN A 100 2.07 -6.22 -2.45
CA ASN A 100 3.50 -6.22 -2.69
C ASN A 100 4.23 -5.78 -1.45
N CYS A 101 5.10 -6.62 -0.93
CA CYS A 101 5.94 -6.25 0.18
C CYS A 101 7.32 -5.82 -0.30
N GLN A 102 7.68 -4.59 0.03
CA GLN A 102 9.00 -4.06 -0.25
C GLN A 102 9.96 -4.39 0.89
N ASN A 103 11.23 -4.35 0.56
CA ASN A 103 12.33 -4.59 1.47
C ASN A 103 12.29 -3.69 2.71
N ALA A 104 12.59 -4.23 3.88
CA ALA A 104 12.90 -3.43 5.05
C ALA A 104 14.13 -2.56 4.81
N GLY A 105 14.08 -1.29 5.19
CA GLY A 105 15.27 -0.44 5.13
C GLY A 105 15.08 0.91 4.42
N PHE A 106 13.85 1.27 4.11
CA PHE A 106 13.49 2.60 3.61
C PHE A 106 12.63 3.37 4.63
N GLY A 107 13.03 3.39 5.87
CA GLY A 107 12.47 4.29 6.88
C GLY A 107 13.52 5.34 7.24
N ASP A 108 13.08 6.46 7.78
CA ASP A 108 13.95 7.57 8.18
C ASP A 108 15.06 7.15 9.16
N ASP A 109 14.93 5.99 9.82
CA ASP A 109 15.88 5.40 10.76
C ASP A 109 16.52 4.08 10.28
N GLY A 110 16.25 3.64 9.04
CA GLY A 110 16.80 2.41 8.49
C GLY A 110 18.17 2.59 7.84
N PRO A 111 18.97 1.52 7.68
CA PRO A 111 20.23 1.60 6.97
C PRO A 111 19.98 2.06 5.53
N THR A 112 20.71 3.09 5.12
CA THR A 112 20.64 3.66 3.76
C THR A 112 21.17 2.73 2.68
N GLU A 113 21.81 1.61 3.07
CA GLU A 113 22.29 0.60 2.16
C GLU A 113 21.31 -0.57 2.09
N ARG A 114 21.09 -1.08 0.88
CA ARG A 114 20.31 -2.31 0.69
C ARG A 114 20.91 -3.41 1.54
N PRO A 115 20.12 -4.08 2.38
CA PRO A 115 20.64 -5.18 3.18
C PRO A 115 21.10 -6.30 2.23
N THR A 116 22.40 -6.47 2.14
CA THR A 116 23.02 -7.62 1.47
C THR A 116 23.36 -8.71 2.49
N ASN A 117 22.93 -8.51 3.75
CA ASN A 117 23.18 -9.43 4.82
C ASN A 117 22.27 -10.66 4.68
N PRO A 118 22.84 -11.88 4.58
CA PRO A 118 22.06 -13.12 4.51
C PRO A 118 21.04 -13.28 5.63
N GLU A 119 21.38 -12.89 6.87
CA GLU A 119 20.49 -12.94 8.02
C GLU A 119 19.22 -12.10 7.80
N MET A 120 19.35 -10.93 7.17
CA MET A 120 18.20 -10.08 6.85
C MET A 120 17.30 -10.73 5.80
N LEU A 121 17.90 -11.34 4.78
CA LEU A 121 17.16 -12.06 3.74
C LEU A 121 16.40 -13.25 4.34
N ASP A 122 17.03 -14.00 5.26
CA ASP A 122 16.38 -15.10 5.94
C ASP A 122 15.17 -14.63 6.78
N LYS A 123 15.30 -13.51 7.50
CA LYS A 123 14.18 -12.90 8.23
C LYS A 123 13.05 -12.48 7.30
N MET A 124 13.36 -11.88 6.17
CA MET A 124 12.36 -11.49 5.19
C MET A 124 11.64 -12.68 4.57
N CYS A 125 12.38 -13.73 4.23
CA CYS A 125 11.80 -14.98 3.75
C CYS A 125 10.90 -15.63 4.80
N TYR A 126 11.32 -15.60 6.06
CA TYR A 126 10.51 -16.10 7.16
C TYR A 126 9.20 -15.32 7.27
N VAL A 127 9.24 -13.97 7.33
CA VAL A 127 8.03 -13.13 7.37
C VAL A 127 7.11 -13.45 6.18
N ALA A 128 7.66 -13.52 4.97
CA ALA A 128 6.87 -13.80 3.77
C ALA A 128 6.20 -15.19 3.77
N ASN A 129 6.73 -16.15 4.51
CA ASN A 129 6.15 -17.49 4.65
C ASN A 129 5.06 -17.55 5.75
N GLU A 130 5.05 -16.60 6.69
CA GLU A 130 4.10 -16.56 7.80
C GLU A 130 2.83 -15.73 7.49
N VAL A 131 2.83 -15.00 6.40
CA VAL A 131 1.72 -14.14 5.94
C VAL A 131 1.14 -14.66 4.63
#